data_8adf42913081bc1ecae2e7091bc40a50
#
_entry.id   8adf42913081bc1ecae2e7091bc40a50
#
_cell.length_a   1.000
_cell.length_b   1.000
_cell.length_c   1.000
_cell.angle_alpha   90.00
_cell.angle_beta   90.00
_cell.angle_gamma   90.00
#
_symmetry.space_group_name_H-M   'P 1'
#
loop_
_entity.id
_entity.type
_entity.pdbx_description
1 polymer ?
#
loop_
_entity_poly.entity_id
_entity_poly.type
_entity_poly.pdbx_seq_one_letter_code
_entity_poly.pdbx_strand_id
1 'polypeptide(L)'
;MNRMKVSMLLAAALSCAPSLGHAAVTQAQQCEATVDKASAGYAKCRLYVEAKAAMGSLVGTKLTEAFEKCSEKFSDAFSKALAKHGAGNCSTTAESDFEAYLDQCSDGVATAAGGGVLPAVCGAPLLVTGQTTCWNAAGEVISCAGTGQDGESQTGVPFAYIDNGDGTITDSNTGLVWEKLSDDGSINDQDTTYNWTEALSIKIAALNSGAGYAGHSDWRLPNIRELYSIVNQENVNPSTSPAFNTGCVPNCTSLTCSCIISSKYWSSSTYAFDPTNAWFVYFFDGITYANVKTNFNYVRAVRGGS
;
A
#
# COMPACT_ATOMS: atom_id res chain seq x y z
N MET A 1 31.39 -21.15 9.78
CA MET A 1 30.85 -21.20 8.40
C MET A 1 29.47 -20.54 8.34
N ASN A 2 29.32 -19.27 8.80
CA ASN A 2 28.01 -18.59 8.82
C ASN A 2 28.09 -17.07 8.54
N ARG A 3 29.18 -16.60 7.92
CA ARG A 3 29.35 -15.16 7.59
C ARG A 3 28.86 -14.75 6.19
N MET A 4 28.35 -15.69 5.39
CA MET A 4 28.05 -15.44 3.97
C MET A 4 26.54 -15.31 3.64
N LYS A 5 25.63 -15.54 4.58
CA LYS A 5 24.18 -15.50 4.32
C LYS A 5 23.49 -14.16 4.61
N VAL A 6 24.09 -13.30 5.41
CA VAL A 6 23.49 -11.98 5.75
C VAL A 6 23.71 -10.95 4.64
N SER A 7 24.79 -11.05 3.87
CA SER A 7 25.07 -10.10 2.76
C SER A 7 24.21 -10.30 1.52
N MET A 8 23.54 -11.43 1.34
CA MET A 8 22.74 -11.69 0.13
C MET A 8 21.29 -11.21 0.23
N LEU A 9 20.76 -11.01 1.42
CA LEU A 9 19.37 -10.53 1.60
C LEU A 9 19.23 -9.01 1.46
N LEU A 10 20.30 -8.26 1.68
CA LEU A 10 20.30 -6.80 1.49
C LEU A 10 20.52 -6.36 0.03
N ALA A 11 21.01 -7.24 -0.84
CA ALA A 11 21.27 -6.91 -2.24
C ALA A 11 20.05 -7.08 -3.16
N ALA A 12 19.01 -7.78 -2.72
CA ALA A 12 17.82 -8.05 -3.53
C ALA A 12 16.79 -6.90 -3.52
N ALA A 13 16.89 -5.98 -2.58
CA ALA A 13 15.98 -4.82 -2.49
C ALA A 13 16.46 -3.58 -3.27
N LEU A 14 17.62 -3.62 -3.90
CA LEU A 14 18.23 -2.43 -4.54
C LEU A 14 18.43 -2.54 -6.06
N SER A 15 17.84 -3.53 -6.74
CA SER A 15 18.09 -3.70 -8.18
C SER A 15 16.81 -3.90 -9.02
N CYS A 16 15.83 -3.02 -8.88
CA CYS A 16 14.78 -2.85 -9.89
C CYS A 16 14.63 -1.36 -10.22
N ALA A 17 15.59 -0.82 -10.97
CA ALA A 17 15.36 0.41 -11.72
C ALA A 17 15.13 0.03 -13.18
N PRO A 18 13.94 0.25 -13.75
CA PRO A 18 13.74 0.12 -15.18
C PRO A 18 14.48 1.26 -15.89
N SER A 19 15.18 0.92 -16.98
CA SER A 19 15.76 1.87 -17.92
C SER A 19 14.63 2.58 -18.66
N LEU A 20 14.19 3.73 -18.16
CA LEU A 20 13.23 4.62 -18.82
C LEU A 20 13.99 5.64 -19.68
N GLY A 21 13.52 5.80 -20.92
CA GLY A 21 13.97 6.84 -21.85
C GLY A 21 13.83 8.23 -21.21
N HIS A 22 14.75 9.12 -21.60
CA HIS A 22 14.99 10.45 -21.04
C HIS A 22 13.77 11.40 -21.07
N ALA A 23 12.81 11.19 -20.15
CA ALA A 23 11.99 12.30 -19.67
C ALA A 23 12.78 13.02 -18.57
N ALA A 24 12.82 14.36 -18.59
CA ALA A 24 13.49 15.12 -17.54
C ALA A 24 12.88 14.78 -16.18
N VAL A 25 13.70 14.25 -15.27
CA VAL A 25 13.28 13.88 -13.91
C VAL A 25 12.74 15.13 -13.22
N THR A 26 11.51 15.07 -12.70
CA THR A 26 10.87 16.20 -12.00
C THR A 26 11.56 16.54 -10.69
N GLN A 27 11.37 17.74 -10.15
CA GLN A 27 11.89 18.15 -8.84
C GLN A 27 11.38 17.23 -7.74
N ALA A 28 10.11 16.78 -7.82
CA ALA A 28 9.54 15.83 -6.87
C ALA A 28 10.26 14.48 -6.89
N GLN A 29 10.46 13.89 -8.07
CA GLN A 29 11.20 12.63 -8.21
C GLN A 29 12.66 12.74 -7.75
N GLN A 30 13.29 13.90 -7.92
CA GLN A 30 14.64 14.15 -7.41
C GLN A 30 14.68 14.26 -5.89
N CYS A 31 13.64 14.86 -5.29
CA CYS A 31 13.53 14.92 -3.84
C CYS A 31 13.31 13.54 -3.24
N GLU A 32 12.35 12.77 -3.75
CA GLU A 32 12.10 11.39 -3.31
C GLU A 32 13.36 10.55 -3.37
N ALA A 33 14.06 10.53 -4.50
CA ALA A 33 15.32 9.78 -4.64
C ALA A 33 16.40 10.23 -3.65
N THR A 34 16.38 11.50 -3.22
CA THR A 34 17.35 12.02 -2.24
C THR A 34 16.94 11.62 -0.81
N VAL A 35 15.65 11.64 -0.50
CA VAL A 35 15.09 11.18 0.77
C VAL A 35 15.27 9.66 0.91
N ASP A 36 14.99 8.87 -0.13
CA ASP A 36 15.21 7.41 -0.14
C ASP A 36 16.66 7.05 0.15
N LYS A 37 17.60 7.81 -0.42
CA LYS A 37 19.02 7.61 -0.16
C LYS A 37 19.41 7.94 1.29
N ALA A 38 18.83 8.98 1.88
CA ALA A 38 19.03 9.34 3.28
C ALA A 38 18.48 8.23 4.19
N SER A 39 17.27 7.72 3.88
CA SER A 39 16.58 6.65 4.59
C SER A 39 17.35 5.34 4.56
N ALA A 40 17.86 4.95 3.40
CA ALA A 40 18.72 3.78 3.26
C ALA A 40 20.03 3.91 4.07
N GLY A 41 20.56 5.13 4.14
CA GLY A 41 21.73 5.45 4.97
C GLY A 41 21.44 5.31 6.46
N TYR A 42 20.27 5.77 6.89
CA TYR A 42 19.81 5.67 8.27
C TYR A 42 19.57 4.21 8.67
N ALA A 43 18.80 3.45 7.92
CA ALA A 43 18.55 2.04 8.18
C ALA A 43 19.86 1.23 8.28
N LYS A 44 20.82 1.50 7.39
CA LYS A 44 22.14 0.88 7.44
C LYS A 44 22.92 1.23 8.71
N CYS A 45 22.83 2.48 9.16
CA CYS A 45 23.46 2.95 10.39
C CYS A 45 22.87 2.21 11.61
N ARG A 46 21.53 2.15 11.71
CA ARG A 46 20.80 1.47 12.77
C ARG A 46 21.20 0.00 12.87
N LEU A 47 21.08 -0.74 11.76
CA LEU A 47 21.44 -2.17 11.69
C LEU A 47 22.89 -2.44 12.10
N TYR A 48 23.81 -1.53 11.78
CA TYR A 48 25.20 -1.66 12.22
C TYR A 48 25.35 -1.48 13.75
N VAL A 49 24.65 -0.49 14.33
CA VAL A 49 24.63 -0.25 15.78
C VAL A 49 24.06 -1.44 16.51
N GLU A 50 22.93 -1.98 16.05
CA GLU A 50 22.26 -3.14 16.63
C GLU A 50 23.10 -4.40 16.54
N ALA A 51 23.74 -4.65 15.40
CA ALA A 51 24.68 -5.76 15.26
C ALA A 51 25.84 -5.69 16.26
N LYS A 52 26.32 -4.47 16.55
CA LYS A 52 27.36 -4.26 17.58
C LYS A 52 26.82 -4.43 19.00
N ALA A 53 25.59 -4.01 19.26
CA ALA A 53 24.90 -4.24 20.53
C ALA A 53 24.72 -5.74 20.79
N ALA A 54 24.24 -6.48 19.80
CA ALA A 54 24.04 -7.93 19.88
C ALA A 54 25.36 -8.70 20.12
N MET A 55 26.48 -8.16 19.65
CA MET A 55 27.82 -8.71 19.93
C MET A 55 28.42 -8.22 21.25
N GLY A 56 27.68 -7.44 22.06
CA GLY A 56 28.16 -6.87 23.31
C GLY A 56 29.23 -5.77 23.16
N SER A 57 29.47 -5.29 21.93
CA SER A 57 30.50 -4.29 21.66
C SER A 57 30.03 -2.85 21.94
N LEU A 58 28.72 -2.62 22.00
CA LEU A 58 28.08 -1.34 22.35
C LEU A 58 27.03 -1.62 23.42
N VAL A 59 27.15 -0.99 24.58
CA VAL A 59 26.23 -1.14 25.72
C VAL A 59 26.05 0.20 26.44
N GLY A 60 24.91 0.35 27.13
CA GLY A 60 24.62 1.53 27.97
C GLY A 60 24.65 2.82 27.17
N THR A 61 25.22 3.89 27.75
CA THR A 61 25.27 5.22 27.14
C THR A 61 25.92 5.26 25.76
N LYS A 62 26.92 4.42 25.49
CA LYS A 62 27.56 4.34 24.18
C LYS A 62 26.64 3.80 23.11
N LEU A 63 25.71 2.94 23.47
CA LEU A 63 24.68 2.45 22.55
C LEU A 63 23.69 3.56 22.20
N THR A 64 23.19 4.30 23.22
CA THR A 64 22.31 5.45 23.02
C THR A 64 22.95 6.51 22.13
N GLU A 65 24.20 6.93 22.45
CA GLU A 65 24.94 7.89 21.63
C GLU A 65 25.17 7.43 20.19
N ALA A 66 25.28 6.12 19.94
CA ALA A 66 25.45 5.58 18.61
C ALA A 66 24.15 5.66 17.79
N PHE A 67 23.00 5.44 18.41
CA PHE A 67 21.69 5.64 17.78
C PHE A 67 21.41 7.11 17.51
N GLU A 68 21.67 8.00 18.48
CA GLU A 68 21.51 9.44 18.31
C GLU A 68 22.32 9.97 17.11
N LYS A 69 23.53 9.48 16.91
CA LYS A 69 24.34 9.84 15.73
C LYS A 69 23.74 9.34 14.40
N CYS A 70 22.99 8.25 14.41
CA CYS A 70 22.27 7.82 13.21
C CYS A 70 21.13 8.80 12.89
N SER A 71 20.33 9.18 13.90
CA SER A 71 19.25 10.15 13.80
C SER A 71 19.73 11.53 13.34
N GLU A 72 20.79 12.05 13.94
CA GLU A 72 21.40 13.34 13.55
C GLU A 72 21.81 13.35 12.07
N LYS A 73 22.44 12.27 11.58
CA LYS A 73 22.85 12.18 10.18
C LYS A 73 21.66 12.09 9.23
N PHE A 74 20.59 11.41 9.64
CA PHE A 74 19.37 11.34 8.85
C PHE A 74 18.69 12.70 8.76
N SER A 75 18.48 13.37 9.90
CA SER A 75 17.93 14.71 10.00
C SER A 75 18.68 15.73 9.12
N ASP A 76 20.01 15.71 9.18
CA ASP A 76 20.86 16.58 8.35
C ASP A 76 20.71 16.27 6.85
N ALA A 77 20.63 15.00 6.47
CA ALA A 77 20.45 14.60 5.09
C ALA A 77 19.05 14.93 4.57
N PHE A 78 18.01 14.73 5.39
CA PHE A 78 16.61 15.06 5.09
C PHE A 78 16.43 16.57 4.91
N SER A 79 16.93 17.38 5.85
CA SER A 79 16.91 18.84 5.77
C SER A 79 17.62 19.37 4.53
N LYS A 80 18.75 18.77 4.14
CA LYS A 80 19.46 19.12 2.89
C LYS A 80 18.66 18.78 1.65
N ALA A 81 17.91 17.66 1.65
CA ALA A 81 17.01 17.31 0.55
C ALA A 81 15.90 18.35 0.39
N LEU A 82 15.23 18.74 1.49
CA LEU A 82 14.20 19.77 1.50
C LEU A 82 14.74 21.12 1.02
N ALA A 83 15.92 21.53 1.49
CA ALA A 83 16.56 22.79 1.09
C ALA A 83 16.92 22.82 -0.40
N LYS A 84 17.36 21.68 -0.95
CA LYS A 84 17.79 21.56 -2.34
C LYS A 84 16.63 21.54 -3.32
N HIS A 85 15.54 20.84 -3.00
CA HIS A 85 14.43 20.56 -3.93
C HIS A 85 13.18 21.40 -3.64
N GLY A 86 13.13 22.10 -2.50
CA GLY A 86 11.96 22.85 -2.00
C GLY A 86 10.99 21.91 -1.25
N ALA A 87 10.53 22.34 -0.08
CA ALA A 87 9.66 21.54 0.80
C ALA A 87 8.34 21.11 0.12
N GLY A 88 7.80 21.91 -0.79
CA GLY A 88 6.57 21.59 -1.54
C GLY A 88 6.74 20.51 -2.61
N ASN A 89 7.98 20.11 -2.92
CA ASN A 89 8.28 19.06 -3.91
C ASN A 89 8.72 17.75 -3.26
N CYS A 90 8.80 17.70 -1.94
CA CYS A 90 9.16 16.52 -1.17
C CYS A 90 7.91 15.87 -0.56
N SER A 91 8.01 14.61 -0.15
CA SER A 91 6.94 13.96 0.60
C SER A 91 6.50 14.82 1.79
N THR A 92 5.19 14.90 2.02
CA THR A 92 4.60 15.64 3.15
C THR A 92 4.72 14.89 4.49
N THR A 93 5.24 13.67 4.47
CA THR A 93 5.49 12.89 5.69
C THR A 93 6.49 13.62 6.56
N ALA A 94 6.16 13.83 7.84
CA ALA A 94 7.06 14.47 8.77
C ALA A 94 8.33 13.62 8.96
N GLU A 95 9.48 14.28 9.08
CA GLU A 95 10.77 13.61 9.31
C GLU A 95 10.71 12.63 10.49
N SER A 96 10.07 13.05 11.60
CA SER A 96 9.89 12.23 12.80
C SER A 96 9.10 10.95 12.56
N ASP A 97 8.07 11.00 11.72
CA ASP A 97 7.22 9.83 11.42
C ASP A 97 8.00 8.84 10.54
N PHE A 98 8.79 9.37 9.61
CA PHE A 98 9.64 8.57 8.75
C PHE A 98 10.78 7.92 9.53
N GLU A 99 11.41 8.67 10.46
CA GLU A 99 12.42 8.15 11.36
C GLU A 99 11.87 7.04 12.27
N ALA A 100 10.70 7.26 12.89
CA ALA A 100 10.04 6.28 13.73
C ALA A 100 9.70 4.98 12.96
N TYR A 101 9.27 5.09 11.71
CA TYR A 101 9.04 3.93 10.85
C TYR A 101 10.33 3.15 10.57
N LEU A 102 11.41 3.84 10.22
CA LEU A 102 12.71 3.22 9.96
C LEU A 102 13.31 2.57 11.23
N ASP A 103 13.08 3.17 12.39
CA ASP A 103 13.49 2.60 13.68
C ASP A 103 12.80 1.29 13.96
N GLN A 104 11.48 1.23 13.82
CA GLN A 104 10.72 0.00 13.99
C GLN A 104 11.17 -1.10 13.04
N CYS A 105 11.48 -0.75 11.79
CA CYS A 105 11.94 -1.70 10.79
C CYS A 105 13.33 -2.23 11.09
N SER A 106 14.27 -1.38 11.50
CA SER A 106 15.64 -1.80 11.84
C SER A 106 15.66 -2.68 13.09
N ASP A 107 14.94 -2.29 14.14
CA ASP A 107 14.81 -3.06 15.39
C ASP A 107 14.17 -4.45 15.11
N GLY A 108 13.17 -4.49 14.23
CA GLY A 108 12.54 -5.73 13.80
C GLY A 108 13.47 -6.67 13.04
N VAL A 109 14.28 -6.15 12.13
CA VAL A 109 15.28 -6.94 11.40
C VAL A 109 16.34 -7.50 12.36
N ALA A 110 16.79 -6.70 13.33
CA ALA A 110 17.73 -7.15 14.35
C ALA A 110 17.13 -8.26 15.23
N THR A 111 15.86 -8.11 15.64
CA THR A 111 15.13 -9.12 16.43
C THR A 111 14.94 -10.41 15.63
N ALA A 112 14.57 -10.33 14.35
CA ALA A 112 14.41 -11.51 13.49
C ALA A 112 15.74 -12.23 13.25
N ALA A 113 16.84 -11.50 13.12
CA ALA A 113 18.18 -12.08 13.02
C ALA A 113 18.60 -12.83 14.29
N GLY A 114 18.06 -12.46 15.45
CA GLY A 114 18.21 -13.14 16.74
C GLY A 114 17.23 -14.31 16.96
N GLY A 115 16.40 -14.65 15.98
CA GLY A 115 15.38 -15.72 16.06
C GLY A 115 13.98 -15.24 16.45
N GLY A 116 13.75 -13.94 16.55
CA GLY A 116 12.44 -13.33 16.72
C GLY A 116 11.66 -13.19 15.41
N VAL A 117 10.47 -12.61 15.47
CA VAL A 117 9.59 -12.35 14.33
C VAL A 117 9.72 -10.89 13.88
N LEU A 118 9.78 -10.63 12.58
CA LEU A 118 9.73 -9.28 12.02
C LEU A 118 8.43 -8.58 12.44
N PRO A 119 8.47 -7.32 12.89
CA PRO A 119 7.26 -6.55 13.11
C PRO A 119 6.47 -6.43 11.80
N ALA A 120 5.16 -6.39 11.91
CA ALA A 120 4.26 -6.26 10.76
C ALA A 120 4.55 -5.01 9.90
N VAL A 121 5.12 -3.96 10.50
CA VAL A 121 5.47 -2.70 9.83
C VAL A 121 6.67 -2.79 8.87
N CYS A 122 7.46 -3.85 8.92
CA CYS A 122 8.67 -4.01 8.08
C CYS A 122 8.48 -5.00 6.93
N GLY A 123 7.35 -5.66 6.86
CA GLY A 123 6.88 -6.42 5.70
C GLY A 123 5.67 -5.70 5.11
N ALA A 124 5.10 -6.16 4.01
CA ALA A 124 3.78 -5.70 3.62
C ALA A 124 2.82 -5.98 4.80
N PRO A 125 2.33 -4.95 5.50
CA PRO A 125 1.58 -5.16 6.72
C PRO A 125 0.29 -5.90 6.39
N LEU A 126 -0.07 -6.88 7.20
CA LEU A 126 -1.44 -7.37 7.16
C LEU A 126 -2.34 -6.25 7.67
N LEU A 127 -3.27 -5.83 6.84
CA LEU A 127 -4.28 -4.87 7.25
C LEU A 127 -5.26 -5.50 8.23
N VAL A 128 -5.83 -4.67 9.10
CA VAL A 128 -7.01 -5.08 9.88
C VAL A 128 -8.13 -5.50 8.91
N THR A 129 -9.05 -6.33 9.37
CA THR A 129 -10.26 -6.64 8.59
C THR A 129 -11.24 -5.46 8.55
N GLY A 130 -11.09 -4.51 9.48
CA GLY A 130 -11.98 -3.40 9.71
C GLY A 130 -13.11 -3.72 10.70
N GLN A 131 -13.26 -4.98 11.13
CA GLN A 131 -14.28 -5.35 12.12
C GLN A 131 -14.03 -4.67 13.46
N THR A 132 -15.09 -4.07 14.02
CA THR A 132 -15.15 -3.45 15.34
C THR A 132 -16.31 -3.98 16.17
N THR A 133 -17.23 -4.70 15.54
CA THR A 133 -18.42 -5.28 16.15
C THR A 133 -18.21 -6.77 16.43
N CYS A 134 -18.80 -7.26 17.50
CA CYS A 134 -18.78 -8.66 17.87
C CYS A 134 -20.21 -9.22 17.96
N TRP A 135 -20.39 -10.50 17.60
CA TRP A 135 -21.69 -11.16 17.55
C TRP A 135 -21.66 -12.48 18.30
N ASN A 136 -22.80 -12.86 18.89
CA ASN A 136 -22.99 -14.20 19.41
C ASN A 136 -23.38 -15.18 18.28
N ALA A 137 -23.53 -16.45 18.60
CA ALA A 137 -23.88 -17.50 17.63
C ALA A 137 -25.28 -17.32 16.99
N ALA A 138 -26.14 -16.49 17.58
CA ALA A 138 -27.46 -16.15 17.02
C ALA A 138 -27.40 -14.91 16.08
N GLY A 139 -26.21 -14.26 15.94
CA GLY A 139 -26.04 -13.06 15.12
C GLY A 139 -26.45 -11.78 15.83
N GLU A 140 -26.61 -11.79 17.15
CA GLU A 140 -26.91 -10.60 17.94
C GLU A 140 -25.61 -9.90 18.34
N VAL A 141 -25.61 -8.56 18.28
CA VAL A 141 -24.46 -7.74 18.71
C VAL A 141 -24.24 -7.88 20.21
N ILE A 142 -23.00 -8.13 20.60
CA ILE A 142 -22.56 -8.29 21.98
C ILE A 142 -21.36 -7.39 22.29
N SER A 143 -21.01 -7.25 23.59
CA SER A 143 -19.73 -6.66 23.96
C SER A 143 -18.59 -7.51 23.44
N CYS A 144 -17.58 -6.90 22.83
CA CYS A 144 -16.39 -7.61 22.36
C CYS A 144 -15.49 -8.12 23.48
N ALA A 145 -15.55 -7.51 24.67
CA ALA A 145 -14.64 -7.81 25.78
C ALA A 145 -14.64 -9.30 26.17
N GLY A 146 -13.49 -9.96 26.02
CA GLY A 146 -13.28 -11.37 26.37
C GLY A 146 -13.85 -12.38 25.38
N THR A 147 -14.25 -11.94 24.17
CA THR A 147 -14.78 -12.84 23.12
C THR A 147 -13.70 -13.53 22.32
N GLY A 148 -12.52 -12.91 22.19
CA GLY A 148 -11.44 -13.34 21.30
C GLY A 148 -11.77 -13.15 19.81
N GLN A 149 -12.88 -12.46 19.48
CA GLN A 149 -13.22 -12.12 18.09
C GLN A 149 -12.33 -11.01 17.56
N ASP A 150 -12.28 -10.88 16.25
CA ASP A 150 -11.46 -9.87 15.58
C ASP A 150 -11.89 -8.44 15.95
N GLY A 151 -13.18 -8.18 16.14
CA GLY A 151 -13.69 -6.91 16.64
C GLY A 151 -13.14 -6.48 18.01
N GLU A 152 -12.64 -7.43 18.83
CA GLU A 152 -11.94 -7.15 20.08
C GLU A 152 -10.45 -6.86 19.85
N SER A 153 -9.79 -7.72 19.08
CA SER A 153 -8.32 -7.68 18.92
C SER A 153 -7.86 -6.64 17.89
N GLN A 154 -8.63 -6.44 16.83
CA GLN A 154 -8.36 -5.57 15.69
C GLN A 154 -6.89 -5.66 15.23
N THR A 155 -6.38 -6.90 15.17
CA THR A 155 -4.96 -7.16 14.90
C THR A 155 -4.63 -6.83 13.46
N GLY A 156 -3.62 -5.98 13.25
CA GLY A 156 -3.16 -5.54 11.93
C GLY A 156 -2.91 -4.04 11.89
N VAL A 157 -2.56 -3.54 10.71
CA VAL A 157 -2.38 -2.11 10.49
C VAL A 157 -3.71 -1.49 10.05
N PRO A 158 -4.19 -0.42 10.70
CA PRO A 158 -5.41 0.27 10.32
C PRO A 158 -5.37 0.77 8.88
N PHE A 159 -6.51 0.78 8.19
CA PHE A 159 -6.64 1.39 6.87
C PHE A 159 -6.19 2.86 6.89
N ALA A 160 -5.36 3.24 5.92
CA ALA A 160 -4.84 4.59 5.80
C ALA A 160 -4.87 5.03 4.33
N TYR A 161 -5.92 5.76 3.95
CA TYR A 161 -6.16 6.22 2.59
C TYR A 161 -6.09 7.75 2.50
N ILE A 162 -5.42 8.24 1.45
CA ILE A 162 -5.28 9.67 1.14
C ILE A 162 -5.95 9.91 -0.21
N ASP A 163 -6.95 10.79 -0.25
CA ASP A 163 -7.47 11.34 -1.51
C ASP A 163 -6.48 12.36 -2.05
N ASN A 164 -5.89 12.08 -3.21
CA ASN A 164 -4.85 12.93 -3.81
C ASN A 164 -5.44 14.18 -4.49
N GLY A 165 -6.77 14.26 -4.63
CA GLY A 165 -7.45 15.39 -5.29
C GLY A 165 -7.32 15.41 -6.81
N ASP A 166 -6.68 14.45 -7.42
CA ASP A 166 -6.42 14.30 -8.86
C ASP A 166 -7.24 13.18 -9.52
N GLY A 167 -8.17 12.59 -8.79
CA GLY A 167 -8.95 11.42 -9.21
C GLY A 167 -8.39 10.09 -8.71
N THR A 168 -7.43 10.13 -7.80
CA THR A 168 -6.80 8.93 -7.24
C THR A 168 -6.83 8.89 -5.72
N ILE A 169 -6.66 7.69 -5.15
CA ILE A 169 -6.53 7.44 -3.71
C ILE A 169 -5.25 6.66 -3.48
N THR A 170 -4.38 7.17 -2.60
CA THR A 170 -3.19 6.43 -2.14
C THR A 170 -3.53 5.61 -0.90
N ASP A 171 -3.21 4.32 -0.92
CA ASP A 171 -3.11 3.49 0.28
C ASP A 171 -1.71 3.66 0.87
N SER A 172 -1.63 4.36 2.00
CA SER A 172 -0.34 4.68 2.65
C SER A 172 0.37 3.46 3.22
N ASN A 173 -0.35 2.34 3.44
CA ASN A 173 0.25 1.12 3.98
C ASN A 173 0.96 0.29 2.92
N THR A 174 0.46 0.32 1.68
CA THR A 174 0.95 -0.52 0.59
C THR A 174 1.66 0.26 -0.51
N GLY A 175 1.51 1.58 -0.52
CA GLY A 175 1.97 2.45 -1.62
C GLY A 175 1.17 2.27 -2.90
N LEU A 176 0.07 1.51 -2.88
CA LEU A 176 -0.83 1.38 -4.02
C LEU A 176 -1.61 2.67 -4.24
N VAL A 177 -1.72 3.07 -5.50
CA VAL A 177 -2.56 4.21 -5.90
C VAL A 177 -3.74 3.67 -6.70
N TRP A 178 -4.95 3.96 -6.22
CA TRP A 178 -6.21 3.47 -6.75
C TRP A 178 -6.91 4.52 -7.59
N GLU A 179 -7.52 4.09 -8.69
CA GLU A 179 -8.46 4.88 -9.46
C GLU A 179 -9.69 5.24 -8.61
N LYS A 180 -10.15 6.49 -8.64
CA LYS A 180 -11.48 6.88 -8.17
C LYS A 180 -12.47 6.68 -9.32
N LEU A 181 -13.56 5.96 -9.04
CA LEU A 181 -14.65 5.83 -10.02
C LEU A 181 -15.62 7.00 -9.88
N SER A 182 -16.18 7.41 -11.00
CA SER A 182 -17.15 8.49 -11.18
C SER A 182 -18.54 7.94 -11.51
N ASP A 183 -19.48 8.84 -11.75
CA ASP A 183 -20.82 8.53 -12.29
C ASP A 183 -21.18 9.57 -13.38
N ASP A 184 -20.27 9.72 -14.39
CA ASP A 184 -20.30 10.78 -15.39
C ASP A 184 -20.22 10.27 -16.85
N GLY A 185 -20.27 8.96 -17.05
CA GLY A 185 -20.17 8.32 -18.37
C GLY A 185 -18.76 8.33 -18.96
N SER A 186 -17.73 8.72 -18.19
CA SER A 186 -16.32 8.68 -18.62
C SER A 186 -15.73 7.28 -18.58
N ILE A 187 -14.45 7.15 -18.92
CA ILE A 187 -13.72 5.88 -18.75
C ILE A 187 -13.67 5.41 -17.28
N ASN A 188 -13.82 6.34 -16.34
CA ASN A 188 -13.81 6.08 -14.89
C ASN A 188 -15.21 5.79 -14.34
N ASP A 189 -16.23 5.71 -15.20
CA ASP A 189 -17.62 5.51 -14.79
C ASP A 189 -17.81 4.17 -14.07
N GLN A 190 -18.50 4.22 -12.91
CA GLN A 190 -18.75 3.06 -12.07
C GLN A 190 -19.71 2.04 -12.72
N ASP A 191 -20.59 2.48 -13.63
CA ASP A 191 -21.64 1.64 -14.21
C ASP A 191 -21.13 0.77 -15.36
N THR A 192 -19.92 1.02 -15.86
CA THR A 192 -19.35 0.30 -16.99
C THR A 192 -18.77 -1.04 -16.55
N THR A 193 -19.20 -2.11 -17.20
CA THR A 193 -18.69 -3.47 -16.97
C THR A 193 -17.87 -3.96 -18.17
N TYR A 194 -16.95 -4.88 -17.91
CA TYR A 194 -16.06 -5.45 -18.91
C TYR A 194 -15.97 -6.96 -18.72
N ASN A 195 -15.84 -7.73 -19.80
CA ASN A 195 -15.31 -9.08 -19.67
C ASN A 195 -13.80 -8.99 -19.31
N TRP A 196 -13.20 -10.09 -18.88
CA TRP A 196 -11.84 -10.05 -18.35
C TRP A 196 -10.80 -9.58 -19.39
N THR A 197 -10.96 -9.94 -20.65
CA THR A 197 -10.07 -9.49 -21.72
C THR A 197 -10.25 -8.00 -22.01
N GLU A 198 -11.49 -7.52 -22.04
CA GLU A 198 -11.81 -6.09 -22.22
C GLU A 198 -11.32 -5.25 -21.05
N ALA A 199 -11.38 -5.76 -19.82
CA ALA A 199 -10.79 -5.10 -18.66
C ALA A 199 -9.32 -4.75 -18.91
N LEU A 200 -8.54 -5.67 -19.47
CA LEU A 200 -7.12 -5.47 -19.78
C LEU A 200 -6.91 -4.63 -21.05
N SER A 201 -7.63 -4.95 -22.15
CA SER A 201 -7.36 -4.41 -23.49
C SER A 201 -8.13 -3.12 -23.80
N ILE A 202 -9.18 -2.80 -23.08
CA ILE A 202 -9.99 -1.59 -23.26
C ILE A 202 -9.84 -0.66 -22.07
N LYS A 203 -10.31 -1.06 -20.88
CA LYS A 203 -10.29 -0.20 -19.69
C LYS A 203 -8.87 0.22 -19.32
N ILE A 204 -7.98 -0.74 -19.07
CA ILE A 204 -6.60 -0.45 -18.66
C ILE A 204 -5.82 0.25 -19.78
N ALA A 205 -6.01 -0.15 -21.04
CA ALA A 205 -5.35 0.51 -22.17
C ALA A 205 -5.80 1.98 -22.32
N ALA A 206 -7.09 2.28 -22.10
CA ALA A 206 -7.60 3.64 -22.14
C ALA A 206 -7.02 4.52 -21.02
N LEU A 207 -6.93 4.00 -19.79
CA LEU A 207 -6.30 4.72 -18.67
C LEU A 207 -4.82 5.03 -18.91
N ASN A 208 -4.13 4.21 -19.69
CA ASN A 208 -2.71 4.38 -20.01
C ASN A 208 -2.46 5.16 -21.31
N SER A 209 -3.53 5.58 -22.00
CA SER A 209 -3.42 6.27 -23.29
C SER A 209 -2.98 7.74 -23.14
N GLY A 210 -2.17 8.22 -24.07
CA GLY A 210 -1.71 9.62 -24.09
C GLY A 210 -0.85 9.97 -22.87
N ALA A 211 -1.23 10.98 -22.13
CA ALA A 211 -0.58 11.38 -20.86
C ALA A 211 -0.93 10.46 -19.69
N GLY A 212 -1.84 9.52 -19.90
CA GLY A 212 -2.37 8.63 -18.88
C GLY A 212 -3.36 9.29 -17.92
N TYR A 213 -4.10 8.47 -17.19
CA TYR A 213 -5.04 8.94 -16.17
C TYR A 213 -4.28 9.50 -14.96
N ALA A 214 -4.70 10.68 -14.49
CA ALA A 214 -4.01 11.44 -13.45
C ALA A 214 -2.51 11.67 -13.74
N GLY A 215 -2.11 11.75 -15.03
CA GLY A 215 -0.72 11.92 -15.43
C GLY A 215 0.14 10.66 -15.35
N HIS A 216 -0.45 9.48 -15.23
CA HIS A 216 0.23 8.20 -15.10
C HIS A 216 -0.23 7.20 -16.16
N SER A 217 0.72 6.44 -16.74
CA SER A 217 0.50 5.45 -17.79
C SER A 217 0.93 4.02 -17.42
N ASP A 218 0.99 3.74 -16.11
CA ASP A 218 1.33 2.44 -15.52
C ASP A 218 0.15 1.79 -14.77
N TRP A 219 -1.07 2.19 -15.12
CA TRP A 219 -2.29 1.59 -14.59
C TRP A 219 -2.42 0.12 -14.99
N ARG A 220 -2.91 -0.68 -14.07
CA ARG A 220 -3.12 -2.11 -14.29
C ARG A 220 -4.36 -2.62 -13.54
N LEU A 221 -4.82 -3.78 -13.93
CA LEU A 221 -5.82 -4.52 -13.15
C LEU A 221 -5.15 -5.02 -11.86
N PRO A 222 -5.74 -4.80 -10.67
CA PRO A 222 -5.18 -5.30 -9.41
C PRO A 222 -5.13 -6.82 -9.39
N ASN A 223 -4.13 -7.41 -8.75
CA ASN A 223 -4.20 -8.82 -8.40
C ASN A 223 -5.27 -9.05 -7.30
N ILE A 224 -5.62 -10.32 -7.03
CA ILE A 224 -6.71 -10.61 -6.07
C ILE A 224 -6.41 -10.15 -4.64
N ARG A 225 -5.14 -10.17 -4.23
CA ARG A 225 -4.74 -9.72 -2.88
C ARG A 225 -4.80 -8.20 -2.76
N GLU A 226 -4.35 -7.50 -3.80
CA GLU A 226 -4.46 -6.04 -3.87
C GLU A 226 -5.93 -5.61 -3.87
N LEU A 227 -6.77 -6.23 -4.70
CA LEU A 227 -8.19 -5.90 -4.74
C LEU A 227 -8.89 -6.19 -3.41
N TYR A 228 -8.49 -7.26 -2.71
CA TYR A 228 -9.03 -7.60 -1.40
C TYR A 228 -8.57 -6.63 -0.31
N SER A 229 -7.42 -5.95 -0.48
CA SER A 229 -6.89 -5.02 0.55
C SER A 229 -7.78 -3.79 0.80
N ILE A 230 -8.72 -3.48 -0.10
CA ILE A 230 -9.68 -2.39 0.09
C ILE A 230 -11.05 -2.86 0.62
N VAL A 231 -11.18 -4.15 0.94
CA VAL A 231 -12.36 -4.70 1.61
C VAL A 231 -12.31 -4.32 3.09
N ASN A 232 -13.43 -3.83 3.61
CA ASN A 232 -13.67 -3.61 5.03
C ASN A 232 -14.80 -4.53 5.47
N GLN A 233 -14.50 -5.50 6.32
CA GLN A 233 -15.43 -6.54 6.77
C GLN A 233 -16.47 -6.05 7.79
N GLU A 234 -16.32 -4.83 8.32
CA GLU A 234 -17.37 -4.20 9.14
C GLU A 234 -18.53 -3.72 8.27
N ASN A 235 -18.26 -3.38 7.00
CA ASN A 235 -19.23 -2.78 6.09
C ASN A 235 -19.86 -3.82 5.17
N VAL A 236 -21.10 -3.60 4.81
CA VAL A 236 -21.81 -4.36 3.78
C VAL A 236 -22.50 -3.39 2.82
N ASN A 237 -22.60 -3.78 1.56
CA ASN A 237 -23.34 -3.04 0.53
C ASN A 237 -22.98 -1.53 0.42
N PRO A 238 -21.73 -1.13 0.20
CA PRO A 238 -20.56 -1.95 -0.15
C PRO A 238 -19.67 -2.32 1.04
N SER A 239 -19.01 -3.48 0.95
CA SER A 239 -17.98 -3.94 1.88
C SER A 239 -16.64 -3.30 1.56
N THR A 240 -16.50 -2.01 1.83
CA THR A 240 -15.25 -1.25 1.60
C THR A 240 -15.13 -0.07 2.56
N SER A 241 -13.93 0.53 2.61
CA SER A 241 -13.71 1.78 3.33
C SER A 241 -14.49 2.95 2.69
N PRO A 242 -14.99 3.92 3.47
CA PRO A 242 -15.65 5.12 2.96
C PRO A 242 -14.83 5.91 1.93
N ALA A 243 -13.49 5.82 1.97
CA ALA A 243 -12.62 6.44 0.97
C ALA A 243 -12.97 6.02 -0.48
N PHE A 244 -13.46 4.79 -0.66
CA PHE A 244 -13.83 4.25 -1.97
C PHE A 244 -15.32 4.39 -2.30
N ASN A 245 -16.12 4.97 -1.39
CA ASN A 245 -17.55 5.19 -1.59
C ASN A 245 -17.98 6.49 -0.91
N THR A 246 -17.56 7.62 -1.50
CA THR A 246 -17.89 8.95 -0.97
C THR A 246 -18.31 9.91 -2.09
N GLY A 247 -19.28 10.77 -1.79
CA GLY A 247 -19.75 11.80 -2.71
C GLY A 247 -20.39 11.31 -3.99
N CYS A 248 -20.77 10.03 -4.07
CA CYS A 248 -21.32 9.41 -5.28
C CYS A 248 -22.76 9.89 -5.50
N VAL A 249 -22.92 10.74 -6.52
CA VAL A 249 -24.19 11.27 -7.00
C VAL A 249 -24.15 11.32 -8.54
N PRO A 250 -25.30 11.27 -9.23
CA PRO A 250 -25.35 11.34 -10.70
C PRO A 250 -24.52 12.50 -11.27
N ASN A 251 -23.72 12.20 -12.28
CA ASN A 251 -22.78 13.11 -12.97
C ASN A 251 -21.60 13.61 -12.10
N CYS A 252 -21.29 12.97 -10.97
CA CYS A 252 -20.09 13.30 -10.23
C CYS A 252 -18.84 12.78 -10.95
N THR A 253 -17.77 13.56 -10.96
CA THR A 253 -16.49 13.20 -11.58
C THR A 253 -15.54 12.57 -10.57
N SER A 254 -14.51 11.88 -11.04
CA SER A 254 -13.47 11.30 -10.17
C SER A 254 -12.72 12.33 -9.30
N LEU A 255 -12.81 13.62 -9.62
CA LEU A 255 -12.27 14.70 -8.78
C LEU A 255 -13.17 15.00 -7.57
N THR A 256 -14.48 14.76 -7.68
CA THR A 256 -15.47 15.14 -6.67
C THR A 256 -16.07 13.96 -5.90
N CYS A 257 -15.95 12.76 -6.42
CA CYS A 257 -16.48 11.54 -5.81
C CYS A 257 -15.50 10.35 -5.94
N SER A 258 -15.79 9.30 -5.18
CA SER A 258 -15.23 7.97 -5.38
C SER A 258 -16.39 6.99 -5.26
N CYS A 259 -16.84 6.43 -6.38
CA CYS A 259 -18.01 5.56 -6.45
C CYS A 259 -17.61 4.09 -6.45
N ILE A 260 -18.50 3.24 -5.95
CA ILE A 260 -18.37 1.79 -6.06
C ILE A 260 -19.76 1.14 -6.12
N ILE A 261 -19.95 0.27 -7.09
CA ILE A 261 -21.12 -0.60 -7.14
C ILE A 261 -20.91 -1.80 -6.22
N SER A 262 -21.89 -2.13 -5.41
CA SER A 262 -21.88 -3.33 -4.55
C SER A 262 -22.03 -4.62 -5.36
N SER A 263 -21.03 -4.90 -6.20
CA SER A 263 -21.02 -6.02 -7.12
C SER A 263 -19.61 -6.61 -7.29
N LYS A 264 -19.41 -7.40 -8.33
CA LYS A 264 -18.19 -8.15 -8.62
C LYS A 264 -17.19 -7.28 -9.36
N TYR A 265 -15.95 -7.22 -8.88
CA TYR A 265 -14.84 -6.52 -9.51
C TYR A 265 -13.75 -7.51 -9.93
N TRP A 266 -13.29 -7.42 -11.17
CA TRP A 266 -12.23 -8.27 -11.70
C TRP A 266 -10.89 -8.03 -11.02
N SER A 267 -10.17 -9.13 -10.78
CA SER A 267 -8.72 -9.09 -10.58
C SER A 267 -7.97 -9.61 -11.80
N SER A 268 -6.66 -9.33 -11.89
CA SER A 268 -5.77 -9.89 -12.91
C SER A 268 -5.41 -11.37 -12.64
N SER A 269 -5.80 -11.92 -11.48
CA SER A 269 -5.43 -13.28 -11.07
C SER A 269 -6.32 -14.31 -11.73
N THR A 270 -5.72 -15.17 -12.55
CA THR A 270 -6.43 -16.34 -13.12
C THR A 270 -6.69 -17.40 -12.04
N TYR A 271 -7.83 -18.05 -12.08
CA TYR A 271 -8.15 -19.18 -11.21
C TYR A 271 -7.42 -20.43 -11.72
N ALA A 272 -6.39 -20.87 -10.98
CA ALA A 272 -5.48 -21.92 -11.44
C ALA A 272 -6.14 -23.30 -11.61
N PHE A 273 -7.21 -23.60 -10.85
CA PHE A 273 -7.95 -24.86 -10.98
C PHE A 273 -8.73 -24.92 -12.29
N ASP A 274 -9.28 -23.80 -12.73
CA ASP A 274 -9.95 -23.66 -14.04
C ASP A 274 -9.52 -22.33 -14.68
N PRO A 275 -8.53 -22.31 -15.58
CA PRO A 275 -7.98 -21.09 -16.18
C PRO A 275 -8.94 -20.33 -17.09
N THR A 276 -10.12 -20.87 -17.39
CA THR A 276 -11.20 -20.12 -18.07
C THR A 276 -11.84 -19.09 -17.16
N ASN A 277 -11.56 -19.15 -15.84
CA ASN A 277 -12.05 -18.27 -14.82
C ASN A 277 -10.92 -17.34 -14.31
N ALA A 278 -11.31 -16.18 -13.76
CA ALA A 278 -10.46 -15.28 -13.00
C ALA A 278 -11.09 -14.96 -11.65
N TRP A 279 -10.24 -14.67 -10.65
CA TRP A 279 -10.67 -14.24 -9.34
C TRP A 279 -11.32 -12.86 -9.40
N PHE A 280 -12.33 -12.65 -8.55
CA PHE A 280 -13.00 -11.38 -8.32
C PHE A 280 -13.23 -11.15 -6.82
N VAL A 281 -13.45 -9.90 -6.44
CA VAL A 281 -14.02 -9.52 -5.14
C VAL A 281 -15.46 -9.08 -5.35
N TYR A 282 -16.36 -9.56 -4.49
CA TYR A 282 -17.77 -9.16 -4.47
C TYR A 282 -17.96 -8.11 -3.35
N PHE A 283 -18.03 -6.85 -3.72
CA PHE A 283 -18.12 -5.76 -2.76
C PHE A 283 -19.50 -5.61 -2.11
N PHE A 284 -20.43 -6.50 -2.32
CA PHE A 284 -21.66 -6.56 -1.52
C PHE A 284 -21.36 -7.02 -0.08
N ASP A 285 -20.52 -8.05 0.07
CA ASP A 285 -20.21 -8.72 1.34
C ASP A 285 -18.73 -9.03 1.55
N GLY A 286 -17.86 -8.61 0.63
CA GLY A 286 -16.41 -8.77 0.73
C GLY A 286 -15.86 -10.16 0.41
N ILE A 287 -16.67 -11.08 -0.14
CA ILE A 287 -16.19 -12.41 -0.51
C ILE A 287 -15.31 -12.39 -1.78
N THR A 288 -14.41 -13.36 -1.87
CA THR A 288 -13.65 -13.65 -3.10
C THR A 288 -14.10 -14.96 -3.71
N TYR A 289 -14.26 -14.97 -5.02
CA TYR A 289 -14.57 -16.18 -5.78
C TYR A 289 -14.05 -16.06 -7.21
N ALA A 290 -14.29 -17.09 -8.04
CA ALA A 290 -13.90 -17.10 -9.45
C ALA A 290 -15.14 -16.96 -10.36
N ASN A 291 -14.98 -16.24 -11.47
CA ASN A 291 -16.02 -16.09 -12.50
C ASN A 291 -15.43 -16.37 -13.88
N VAL A 292 -16.26 -16.88 -14.77
CA VAL A 292 -15.87 -17.15 -16.16
C VAL A 292 -15.44 -15.85 -16.82
N LYS A 293 -14.27 -15.85 -17.46
CA LYS A 293 -13.65 -14.67 -18.07
C LYS A 293 -14.49 -13.97 -19.14
N THR A 294 -15.48 -14.67 -19.72
CA THR A 294 -16.44 -14.10 -20.70
C THR A 294 -17.60 -13.35 -20.05
N ASN A 295 -17.81 -13.50 -18.73
CA ASN A 295 -18.81 -12.72 -18.01
C ASN A 295 -18.35 -11.27 -17.83
N PHE A 296 -19.29 -10.39 -17.54
CA PHE A 296 -19.04 -8.97 -17.32
C PHE A 296 -19.00 -8.65 -15.82
N ASN A 297 -17.93 -8.01 -15.36
CA ASN A 297 -17.79 -7.49 -14.01
C ASN A 297 -17.22 -6.07 -14.08
N TYR A 298 -17.27 -5.36 -12.96
CA TYR A 298 -16.72 -4.02 -12.80
C TYR A 298 -15.19 -4.07 -12.71
N VAL A 299 -14.57 -2.90 -12.90
CA VAL A 299 -13.13 -2.73 -12.83
C VAL A 299 -12.79 -1.48 -12.03
N ARG A 300 -11.86 -1.60 -11.10
CA ARG A 300 -11.14 -0.48 -10.48
C ARG A 300 -9.66 -0.72 -10.70
N ALA A 301 -9.00 0.21 -11.36
CA ALA A 301 -7.58 0.10 -11.67
C ALA A 301 -6.71 0.47 -10.47
N VAL A 302 -5.47 -0.01 -10.51
CA VAL A 302 -4.44 0.28 -9.52
C VAL A 302 -3.11 0.55 -10.23
N ARG A 303 -2.23 1.31 -9.58
CA ARG A 303 -0.83 1.48 -9.98
C ARG A 303 0.08 1.48 -8.77
N GLY A 304 1.40 1.46 -9.01
CA GLY A 304 2.38 1.42 -7.92
C GLY A 304 2.33 0.08 -7.19
N GLY A 305 2.72 0.10 -5.92
CA GLY A 305 2.95 -1.08 -5.10
C GLY A 305 4.36 -1.64 -5.38
N SER A 306 5.14 -1.82 -4.33
CA SER A 306 6.51 -2.40 -4.36
C SER A 306 6.47 -3.92 -4.28
#